data_0b3012efff496fe59a69e95094e80c73
#
_entry.id   0b3012efff496fe59a69e95094e80c73
#
_cell.length_a   1.000
_cell.length_b   1.000
_cell.length_c   1.000
_cell.angle_alpha   90.00
_cell.angle_beta   90.00
_cell.angle_gamma   90.00
#
_symmetry.space_group_name_H-M   'P 1'
#
loop_
_entity.id
_entity.type
_entity.pdbx_description
1 polymer ?
#
loop_
_entity_poly.entity_id
_entity_poly.type
_entity_poly.pdbx_seq_one_letter_code
_entity_poly.pdbx_strand_id
1 'polypeptide(L)'
;MSACSPRPRSAPGQDGQPRLRVSSAAGLEAGSAYDLSEGALLGRGDQADIVLEDSFASSRHARLVPHGDVIVLEDLGSTNGTYLNGEPLRGPQPLHPGDRIRIGDSEFTFER
;
A
#
# COMPACT_ATOMS: atom_id res chain seq x y z
N MET A 1 16.59 -27.09 14.61
CA MET A 1 16.45 -26.84 14.43
C MET A 1 16.02 -26.18 14.02
N SER A 2 15.93 -25.90 13.89
CA SER A 2 15.58 -25.37 13.60
C SER A 2 15.08 -24.76 13.41
N ALA A 3 15.10 -24.68 13.56
CA ALA A 3 14.60 -24.20 13.43
C ALA A 3 14.15 -23.53 12.99
N CYS A 4 14.33 -23.24 12.89
CA CYS A 4 13.95 -22.53 12.45
C CYS A 4 13.28 -22.30 11.64
N SER A 5 12.84 -22.44 11.65
CA SER A 5 12.08 -22.41 10.91
C SER A 5 11.49 -21.35 10.59
N PRO A 6 11.41 -21.10 9.93
CA PRO A 6 10.98 -20.03 9.48
C PRO A 6 9.72 -19.93 9.40
N ARG A 7 9.26 -19.35 9.72
CA ARG A 7 8.16 -19.19 9.66
C ARG A 7 7.70 -18.85 8.55
N PRO A 8 6.73 -19.06 8.31
CA PRO A 8 6.09 -18.87 7.18
C PRO A 8 5.78 -17.51 7.06
N ARG A 9 6.33 -16.91 6.52
CA ARG A 9 6.03 -15.76 6.29
C ARG A 9 4.88 -15.62 5.64
N SER A 10 4.30 -16.44 5.19
CA SER A 10 3.07 -16.33 4.47
C SER A 10 1.95 -15.90 5.33
N ALA A 11 2.05 -15.92 6.59
CA ALA A 11 0.92 -15.56 7.40
C ALA A 11 0.92 -14.07 7.62
N PRO A 12 0.09 -13.34 6.93
CA PRO A 12 0.08 -11.91 7.06
C PRO A 12 -0.28 -11.52 8.46
N GLY A 13 0.34 -10.52 8.96
CA GLY A 13 0.03 -10.02 10.27
C GLY A 13 0.66 -10.77 11.39
N GLN A 14 1.17 -11.97 11.12
CA GLN A 14 1.74 -12.73 12.20
C GLN A 14 3.17 -12.39 12.45
N ASP A 15 3.88 -11.99 11.45
CA ASP A 15 5.26 -11.59 11.62
C ASP A 15 5.38 -10.09 11.87
N GLY A 16 4.25 -9.37 11.88
CA GLY A 16 4.28 -7.94 12.10
C GLY A 16 4.78 -7.12 10.95
N GLN A 17 5.04 -7.74 9.80
CA GLN A 17 5.56 -7.03 8.65
C GLN A 17 4.43 -6.35 7.90
N PRO A 18 4.50 -5.03 7.72
CA PRO A 18 3.44 -4.35 6.98
C PRO A 18 3.55 -4.65 5.49
N ARG A 19 2.41 -4.87 4.86
CA ARG A 19 2.33 -5.17 3.43
C ARG A 19 1.14 -4.49 2.82
N LEU A 20 1.26 -4.19 1.53
CA LEU A 20 0.15 -3.70 0.75
C LEU A 20 -0.20 -4.77 -0.25
N ARG A 21 -1.40 -5.33 -0.13
CA ARG A 21 -1.84 -6.37 -1.05
C ARG A 21 -2.69 -5.75 -2.15
N VAL A 22 -2.44 -6.16 -3.38
CA VAL A 22 -3.19 -5.67 -4.52
C VAL A 22 -4.51 -6.43 -4.60
N SER A 23 -5.61 -5.70 -4.45
CA SER A 23 -6.94 -6.28 -4.66
C SER A 23 -7.31 -6.22 -6.12
N SER A 24 -7.09 -5.06 -6.75
CA SER A 24 -7.37 -4.89 -8.16
C SER A 24 -6.65 -3.63 -8.61
N ALA A 25 -5.75 -3.75 -9.56
CA ALA A 25 -5.02 -2.57 -10.03
C ALA A 25 -4.50 -2.81 -11.43
N ALA A 26 -4.59 -1.77 -12.26
CA ALA A 26 -4.09 -1.84 -13.62
C ALA A 26 -2.56 -1.92 -13.58
N GLY A 27 -2.02 -2.87 -14.30
CA GLY A 27 -0.59 -3.06 -14.36
C GLY A 27 -0.01 -3.91 -13.25
N LEU A 28 -0.83 -4.33 -12.29
CA LEU A 28 -0.38 -5.14 -11.16
C LEU A 28 -1.22 -6.39 -11.07
N GLU A 29 -0.61 -7.44 -10.60
CA GLU A 29 -1.28 -8.71 -10.50
C GLU A 29 -2.06 -8.78 -9.19
N ALA A 30 -3.33 -9.11 -9.27
CA ALA A 30 -4.16 -9.23 -8.07
C ALA A 30 -3.59 -10.30 -7.16
N GLY A 31 -3.57 -10.03 -5.88
CA GLY A 31 -3.00 -10.94 -4.90
C GLY A 31 -1.54 -10.70 -4.60
N SER A 32 -0.87 -9.87 -5.39
CA SER A 32 0.51 -9.51 -5.10
C SER A 32 0.58 -8.68 -3.84
N ALA A 33 1.68 -8.76 -3.13
CA ALA A 33 1.87 -7.98 -1.93
C ALA A 33 3.23 -7.29 -1.98
N TYR A 34 3.29 -6.09 -1.45
CA TYR A 34 4.50 -5.30 -1.43
C TYR A 34 4.88 -5.01 0.02
N ASP A 35 6.15 -5.19 0.33
CA ASP A 35 6.67 -4.94 1.67
C ASP A 35 6.70 -3.43 1.91
N LEU A 36 6.16 -2.98 3.02
CA LEU A 36 6.09 -1.56 3.35
C LEU A 36 7.02 -1.17 4.49
N SER A 37 7.91 -2.06 4.91
CA SER A 37 8.76 -1.74 6.06
C SER A 37 9.68 -0.56 5.81
N GLU A 38 9.99 -0.26 4.55
CA GLU A 38 10.80 0.91 4.22
C GLU A 38 9.97 1.98 3.52
N GLY A 39 8.66 1.82 3.52
CA GLY A 39 7.80 2.75 2.83
C GLY A 39 7.65 2.41 1.37
N ALA A 40 6.80 3.14 0.67
CA ALA A 40 6.58 2.93 -0.75
C ALA A 40 5.93 4.14 -1.36
N LEU A 41 6.28 4.43 -2.60
CA LEU A 41 5.67 5.49 -3.38
C LEU A 41 4.76 4.84 -4.43
N LEU A 42 3.53 5.29 -4.49
CA LEU A 42 2.54 4.80 -5.44
C LEU A 42 2.29 5.86 -6.50
N GLY A 43 2.23 5.47 -7.75
CA GLY A 43 1.92 6.41 -8.81
C GLY A 43 2.14 5.82 -10.19
N ARG A 44 1.87 6.63 -11.22
CA ARG A 44 2.05 6.20 -12.59
C ARG A 44 3.48 6.40 -13.06
N GLY A 45 4.23 7.22 -12.38
CA GLY A 45 5.60 7.53 -12.79
C GLY A 45 6.51 6.33 -12.58
N ASP A 46 7.58 6.25 -13.38
CA ASP A 46 8.51 5.14 -13.27
C ASP A 46 9.39 5.25 -12.03
N GLN A 47 9.30 6.34 -11.28
CA GLN A 47 10.01 6.47 -10.03
C GLN A 47 9.22 5.91 -8.86
N ALA A 48 7.97 5.52 -9.09
CA ALA A 48 7.17 4.94 -8.03
C ALA A 48 7.67 3.54 -7.70
N ASP A 49 7.59 3.18 -6.42
CA ASP A 49 7.93 1.83 -6.01
C ASP A 49 6.86 0.84 -6.44
N ILE A 50 5.62 1.30 -6.42
CA ILE A 50 4.50 0.52 -6.93
C ILE A 50 3.93 1.32 -8.09
N VAL A 51 4.21 0.86 -9.30
CA VAL A 51 3.83 1.60 -10.51
C VAL A 51 2.44 1.19 -10.93
N LEU A 52 1.55 2.18 -10.99
CA LEU A 52 0.17 1.96 -11.38
C LEU A 52 -0.01 2.37 -12.83
N GLU A 53 -0.66 1.51 -13.61
CA GLU A 53 -0.97 1.85 -15.01
C GLU A 53 -2.38 2.39 -15.11
N ASP A 54 -2.86 2.96 -14.03
CA ASP A 54 -4.21 3.51 -13.95
C ASP A 54 -4.17 4.94 -14.47
N SER A 55 -5.01 5.25 -15.44
CA SER A 55 -5.00 6.58 -16.04
C SER A 55 -5.48 7.66 -15.07
N PHE A 56 -6.12 7.27 -13.98
CA PHE A 56 -6.57 8.24 -12.98
C PHE A 56 -5.50 8.48 -11.92
N ALA A 57 -4.40 7.76 -11.94
CA ALA A 57 -3.35 7.95 -10.95
C ALA A 57 -2.38 9.03 -11.42
N SER A 58 -1.92 9.84 -10.49
CA SER A 58 -0.89 10.84 -10.76
C SER A 58 0.47 10.18 -10.77
N SER A 59 1.46 10.85 -11.34
CA SER A 59 2.83 10.30 -11.40
C SER A 59 3.34 9.96 -10.01
N ARG A 60 3.12 10.85 -9.06
CA ARG A 60 3.43 10.60 -7.65
C ARG A 60 2.12 10.81 -6.92
N HIS A 61 1.41 9.75 -6.70
CA HIS A 61 0.03 9.84 -6.22
C HIS A 61 -0.05 9.84 -4.71
N ALA A 62 0.57 8.87 -4.09
CA ALA A 62 0.51 8.72 -2.64
C ALA A 62 1.75 7.98 -2.17
N ARG A 63 2.04 8.06 -0.89
CA ARG A 63 3.15 7.31 -0.35
C ARG A 63 2.78 6.73 1.00
N LEU A 64 3.48 5.67 1.33
CA LEU A 64 3.31 5.00 2.60
C LEU A 64 4.62 5.18 3.36
N VAL A 65 4.55 5.75 4.54
CA VAL A 65 5.73 6.14 5.31
C VAL A 65 5.71 5.43 6.65
N PRO A 66 6.76 4.68 6.98
CA PRO A 66 6.79 4.03 8.28
C PRO A 66 7.15 5.04 9.38
N HIS A 67 6.40 4.98 10.46
CA HIS A 67 6.65 5.79 11.63
C HIS A 67 6.58 4.87 12.84
N GLY A 68 7.73 4.37 13.26
CA GLY A 68 7.75 3.39 14.34
C GLY A 68 6.98 2.14 13.94
N ASP A 69 5.98 1.79 14.71
CA ASP A 69 5.18 0.59 14.43
C ASP A 69 4.01 0.86 13.50
N VAL A 70 3.88 2.07 13.01
CA VAL A 70 2.72 2.48 12.24
C VAL A 70 3.14 2.85 10.83
N ILE A 71 2.32 2.50 9.86
CA ILE A 71 2.52 2.96 8.49
C ILE A 71 1.49 4.06 8.23
N VAL A 72 1.95 5.20 7.74
CA VAL A 72 1.10 6.35 7.47
C VAL A 72 0.91 6.50 5.97
N LEU A 73 -0.33 6.65 5.55
CA LEU A 73 -0.68 6.89 4.16
C LEU A 73 -0.81 8.38 3.95
N GLU A 74 -0.12 8.89 2.93
CA GLU A 74 -0.13 10.31 2.63
C GLU A 74 -0.41 10.52 1.15
N ASP A 75 -1.35 11.43 0.84
CA ASP A 75 -1.63 11.82 -0.54
C ASP A 75 -0.67 12.93 -0.92
N LEU A 76 -0.08 12.84 -2.09
CA LEU A 76 0.94 13.79 -2.53
C LEU A 76 0.36 14.85 -3.46
N GLY A 77 -0.88 15.26 -3.21
CA GLY A 77 -1.52 16.27 -4.04
C GLY A 77 -2.06 15.71 -5.34
N SER A 78 -2.54 14.48 -5.30
CA SER A 78 -3.01 13.82 -6.51
C SER A 78 -4.24 14.53 -7.07
N THR A 79 -4.39 14.42 -8.40
CA THR A 79 -5.51 15.06 -9.08
C THR A 79 -6.84 14.44 -8.71
N ASN A 80 -6.89 13.12 -8.62
CA ASN A 80 -8.15 12.43 -8.36
C ASN A 80 -8.32 11.96 -6.93
N GLY A 81 -7.32 12.19 -6.09
CA GLY A 81 -7.42 11.88 -4.67
C GLY A 81 -7.11 10.43 -4.35
N THR A 82 -6.88 10.20 -3.07
CA THR A 82 -6.65 8.88 -2.51
C THR A 82 -7.78 8.63 -1.52
N TYR A 83 -8.33 7.42 -1.55
CA TYR A 83 -9.44 7.08 -0.68
C TYR A 83 -9.04 5.99 0.30
N LEU A 84 -9.40 6.18 1.56
CA LEU A 84 -9.14 5.21 2.60
C LEU A 84 -10.47 4.75 3.16
N ASN A 85 -10.76 3.46 2.99
CA ASN A 85 -12.04 2.86 3.41
C ASN A 85 -13.24 3.61 2.85
N GLY A 86 -13.12 4.09 1.61
CA GLY A 86 -14.21 4.76 0.93
C GLY A 86 -14.32 6.24 1.17
N GLU A 87 -13.43 6.80 1.98
CA GLU A 87 -13.45 8.21 2.29
C GLU A 87 -12.22 8.92 1.75
N PRO A 88 -12.39 10.13 1.21
CA PRO A 88 -11.24 10.83 0.67
C PRO A 88 -10.24 11.17 1.77
N LEU A 89 -8.98 10.97 1.46
CA LEU A 89 -7.90 11.23 2.40
C LEU A 89 -7.68 12.74 2.49
N ARG A 90 -7.72 13.27 3.68
CA ARG A 90 -7.56 14.71 3.86
C ARG A 90 -6.22 15.09 4.44
N GLY A 91 -5.43 14.14 4.82
CA GLY A 91 -4.11 14.36 5.37
C GLY A 91 -3.51 13.03 5.70
N PRO A 92 -2.30 12.99 6.25
CA PRO A 92 -1.69 11.72 6.60
C PRO A 92 -2.56 10.96 7.58
N GLN A 93 -2.74 9.68 7.33
CA GLN A 93 -3.56 8.81 8.18
C GLN A 93 -2.82 7.52 8.48
N PRO A 94 -2.80 7.10 9.74
CA PRO A 94 -2.18 5.83 10.07
C PRO A 94 -3.06 4.68 9.57
N LEU A 95 -2.43 3.62 9.12
CA LEU A 95 -3.15 2.47 8.60
C LEU A 95 -3.28 1.38 9.65
N HIS A 96 -4.37 0.66 9.58
CA HIS A 96 -4.64 -0.49 10.42
C HIS A 96 -4.85 -1.70 9.54
N PRO A 97 -4.55 -2.90 10.01
CA PRO A 97 -4.76 -4.10 9.19
C PRO A 97 -6.19 -4.17 8.70
N GLY A 98 -6.34 -4.44 7.41
CA GLY A 98 -7.65 -4.50 6.80
C GLY A 98 -8.11 -3.22 6.14
N ASP A 99 -7.38 -2.13 6.31
CA ASP A 99 -7.74 -0.87 5.68
C ASP A 99 -7.62 -0.99 4.17
N ARG A 100 -8.55 -0.37 3.45
CA ARG A 100 -8.58 -0.42 2.00
C ARG A 100 -8.20 0.93 1.45
N ILE A 101 -7.30 0.92 0.48
CA ILE A 101 -6.81 2.13 -0.17
C ILE A 101 -7.23 2.07 -1.62
N ARG A 102 -7.83 3.14 -2.12
CA ARG A 102 -8.23 3.21 -3.52
C ARG A 102 -7.61 4.41 -4.20
N ILE A 103 -7.05 4.18 -5.36
CA ILE A 103 -6.48 5.20 -6.20
C ILE A 103 -7.03 4.98 -7.60
N GLY A 104 -7.87 5.90 -8.08
CA GLY A 104 -8.55 5.70 -9.35
C GLY A 104 -9.39 4.44 -9.30
N ASP A 105 -9.13 3.51 -10.20
CA ASP A 105 -9.81 2.22 -10.21
C ASP A 105 -9.00 1.15 -9.52
N SER A 106 -7.86 1.51 -8.95
CA SER A 106 -6.98 0.55 -8.29
C SER A 106 -7.32 0.45 -6.82
N GLU A 107 -7.30 -0.75 -6.29
CA GLU A 107 -7.65 -0.98 -4.90
C GLU A 107 -6.64 -1.89 -4.23
N PHE A 108 -6.28 -1.53 -3.01
CA PHE A 108 -5.29 -2.24 -2.23
C PHE A 108 -5.81 -2.46 -0.82
N THR A 109 -5.26 -3.46 -0.15
CA THR A 109 -5.59 -3.72 1.25
C THR A 109 -4.31 -3.72 2.06
N PHE A 110 -4.30 -2.99 3.17
CA PHE A 110 -3.15 -2.97 4.06
C PHE A 110 -3.22 -4.19 4.97
N GLU A 111 -2.11 -4.90 5.06
CA GLU A 111 -2.00 -6.09 5.90
C GLU A 111 -0.78 -5.99 6.79
N ARG A 112 -0.90 -6.59 7.94
CA ARG A 112 0.22 -6.57 8.86
C ARG A 112 0.24 -7.81 9.71
#